data_adc93014e9321d05dab87f27bcf77b58
#
_entry.id   adc93014e9321d05dab87f27bcf77b58
#
_cell.length_a   1.000
_cell.length_b   1.000
_cell.length_c   1.000
_cell.angle_alpha   90.00
_cell.angle_beta   90.00
_cell.angle_gamma   90.00
#
_symmetry.space_group_name_H-M   'P 1'
#
loop_
_entity.id
_entity.type
_entity.pdbx_description
1 polymer ?
#
loop_
_entity_poly.entity_id
_entity_poly.type
_entity_poly.pdbx_seq_one_letter_code
_entity_poly.pdbx_strand_id
1 'polypeptide(L)'
;GFPSSQTFIEIKTAETALAVHDGADECDCVLNVGAFLSGDYETCADEIEEIKAACADNPLKVILETGALKSAINIKRAAILAMYAGADFIKTSTGKIEVAATLEAAYVMCTAIKEYYDLTGTFIGFKAAGGIKTTAEAIDFYTVVREILGEDYIKQGLFRIGTSRLANLLVSDILGEDVKPF
;
A
#
# COMPACT_ATOMS: atom_id res chain seq x y z
N GLY A 1 -12.21 -7.31 -2.08
CA GLY A 1 -11.46 -8.10 -3.07
C GLY A 1 -10.14 -8.68 -2.59
N PHE A 2 -9.83 -8.61 -1.28
CA PHE A 2 -8.61 -9.21 -0.72
C PHE A 2 -8.72 -10.75 -0.68
N PRO A 3 -7.65 -11.53 -1.02
CA PRO A 3 -6.30 -11.05 -1.39
C PRO A 3 -6.05 -10.94 -2.90
N SER A 4 -6.92 -11.42 -3.77
CA SER A 4 -6.64 -11.64 -5.21
C SER A 4 -7.33 -10.68 -6.17
N SER A 5 -8.24 -9.85 -5.67
CA SER A 5 -9.07 -8.95 -6.48
C SER A 5 -9.93 -9.65 -7.57
N GLN A 6 -10.27 -10.92 -7.37
CA GLN A 6 -11.00 -11.75 -8.34
C GLN A 6 -12.51 -11.77 -8.12
N THR A 7 -13.07 -10.75 -7.50
CA THR A 7 -14.53 -10.55 -7.34
C THR A 7 -15.03 -9.48 -8.29
N PHE A 8 -16.33 -9.53 -8.59
CA PHE A 8 -17.00 -8.49 -9.38
C PHE A 8 -16.93 -7.14 -8.67
N ILE A 9 -16.87 -6.06 -9.45
CA ILE A 9 -16.73 -4.70 -8.90
C ILE A 9 -17.91 -4.32 -8.00
N GLU A 10 -19.13 -4.74 -8.34
CA GLU A 10 -20.33 -4.49 -7.56
C GLU A 10 -20.23 -5.10 -6.14
N ILE A 11 -19.53 -6.24 -6.01
CA ILE A 11 -19.29 -6.85 -4.71
C ILE A 11 -18.22 -6.07 -3.93
N LYS A 12 -17.15 -5.63 -4.59
CA LYS A 12 -16.09 -4.82 -3.96
C LYS A 12 -16.65 -3.51 -3.43
N THR A 13 -17.45 -2.81 -4.22
CA THR A 13 -18.07 -1.54 -3.83
C THR A 13 -19.10 -1.71 -2.71
N ALA A 14 -19.94 -2.76 -2.77
CA ALA A 14 -20.89 -3.07 -1.71
C ALA A 14 -20.20 -3.43 -0.39
N GLU A 15 -19.13 -4.26 -0.43
CA GLU A 15 -18.31 -4.61 0.74
C GLU A 15 -17.68 -3.35 1.36
N THR A 16 -17.13 -2.45 0.52
CA THR A 16 -16.52 -1.20 0.96
C THR A 16 -17.56 -0.28 1.62
N ALA A 17 -18.71 -0.07 1.00
CA ALA A 17 -19.78 0.77 1.54
C ALA A 17 -20.29 0.23 2.88
N LEU A 18 -20.45 -1.09 3.02
CA LEU A 18 -20.85 -1.72 4.28
C LEU A 18 -19.79 -1.57 5.36
N ALA A 19 -18.51 -1.76 5.02
CA ALA A 19 -17.43 -1.56 5.98
C ALA A 19 -17.36 -0.11 6.49
N VAL A 20 -17.54 0.87 5.61
CA VAL A 20 -17.61 2.30 6.00
C VAL A 20 -18.83 2.56 6.87
N HIS A 21 -20.01 2.00 6.52
CA HIS A 21 -21.21 2.12 7.33
C HIS A 21 -21.02 1.55 8.75
N ASP A 22 -20.30 0.45 8.87
CA ASP A 22 -19.97 -0.21 10.13
C ASP A 22 -18.85 0.48 10.93
N GLY A 23 -18.30 1.58 10.40
CA GLY A 23 -17.35 2.44 11.10
C GLY A 23 -15.88 2.19 10.75
N ALA A 24 -15.58 1.66 9.57
CA ALA A 24 -14.20 1.61 9.09
C ALA A 24 -13.65 3.02 8.82
N ASP A 25 -12.50 3.35 9.42
CA ASP A 25 -11.81 4.63 9.21
C ASP A 25 -11.01 4.65 7.90
N GLU A 26 -10.73 3.49 7.30
CA GLU A 26 -9.90 3.33 6.10
C GLU A 26 -10.21 1.98 5.44
N CYS A 27 -10.18 1.93 4.11
CA CYS A 27 -10.37 0.70 3.35
C CYS A 27 -9.11 0.30 2.57
N ASP A 28 -8.80 -1.00 2.55
CA ASP A 28 -7.75 -1.59 1.71
C ASP A 28 -8.40 -2.35 0.55
N CYS A 29 -8.01 -2.07 -0.69
CA CYS A 29 -8.36 -2.91 -1.84
C CYS A 29 -7.10 -3.45 -2.52
N VAL A 30 -7.26 -4.47 -3.37
CA VAL A 30 -6.16 -5.05 -4.15
C VAL A 30 -6.34 -4.69 -5.61
N LEU A 31 -5.26 -4.24 -6.26
CA LEU A 31 -5.22 -4.01 -7.71
C LEU A 31 -5.67 -5.28 -8.45
N ASN A 32 -6.46 -5.13 -9.49
CA ASN A 32 -6.77 -6.23 -10.41
C ASN A 32 -5.52 -6.60 -11.23
N VAL A 33 -4.65 -7.41 -10.62
CA VAL A 33 -3.36 -7.79 -11.21
C VAL A 33 -3.53 -8.50 -12.56
N GLY A 34 -4.60 -9.27 -12.72
CA GLY A 34 -4.90 -9.98 -13.98
C GLY A 34 -5.17 -9.00 -15.11
N ALA A 35 -6.07 -8.05 -14.91
CA ALA A 35 -6.37 -6.99 -15.87
C ALA A 35 -5.12 -6.13 -16.15
N PHE A 36 -4.40 -5.72 -15.10
CA PHE A 36 -3.19 -4.92 -15.24
C PHE A 36 -2.13 -5.60 -16.11
N LEU A 37 -1.83 -6.87 -15.86
CA LEU A 37 -0.82 -7.62 -16.64
C LEU A 37 -1.25 -7.94 -18.05
N SER A 38 -2.55 -7.97 -18.35
CA SER A 38 -3.08 -8.09 -19.72
C SER A 38 -3.08 -6.75 -20.47
N GLY A 39 -2.74 -5.64 -19.80
CA GLY A 39 -2.73 -4.29 -20.38
C GLY A 39 -4.07 -3.56 -20.31
N ASP A 40 -5.04 -4.13 -19.63
CA ASP A 40 -6.35 -3.51 -19.40
C ASP A 40 -6.28 -2.53 -18.21
N TYR A 41 -5.62 -1.40 -18.46
CA TYR A 41 -5.42 -0.36 -17.43
C TYR A 41 -6.71 0.42 -17.15
N GLU A 42 -7.61 0.52 -18.11
CA GLU A 42 -8.91 1.19 -17.98
C GLU A 42 -9.74 0.48 -16.91
N THR A 43 -9.96 -0.82 -17.04
CA THR A 43 -10.64 -1.61 -15.99
C THR A 43 -9.99 -1.45 -14.62
N CYS A 44 -8.65 -1.41 -14.54
CA CYS A 44 -7.98 -1.21 -13.26
C CYS A 44 -8.25 0.16 -12.63
N ALA A 45 -8.28 1.21 -13.45
CA ALA A 45 -8.56 2.57 -12.99
C ALA A 45 -10.02 2.70 -12.53
N ASP A 46 -10.96 2.26 -13.37
CA ASP A 46 -12.41 2.30 -13.09
C ASP A 46 -12.75 1.58 -11.78
N GLU A 47 -12.20 0.37 -11.57
CA GLU A 47 -12.41 -0.38 -10.33
C GLU A 47 -11.91 0.40 -9.08
N ILE A 48 -10.76 1.07 -9.18
CA ILE A 48 -10.22 1.84 -8.06
C ILE A 48 -11.07 3.09 -7.80
N GLU A 49 -11.50 3.79 -8.87
CA GLU A 49 -12.36 4.97 -8.76
C GLU A 49 -13.72 4.64 -8.14
N GLU A 50 -14.35 3.53 -8.55
CA GLU A 50 -15.62 3.09 -7.98
C GLU A 50 -15.48 2.70 -6.50
N ILE A 51 -14.39 1.99 -6.13
CA ILE A 51 -14.12 1.66 -4.73
C ILE A 51 -13.83 2.94 -3.93
N LYS A 52 -13.06 3.90 -4.48
CA LYS A 52 -12.81 5.19 -3.83
C LYS A 52 -14.12 5.96 -3.58
N ALA A 53 -15.02 5.97 -4.54
CA ALA A 53 -16.34 6.58 -4.36
C ALA A 53 -17.14 5.90 -3.24
N ALA A 54 -17.04 4.58 -3.09
CA ALA A 54 -17.68 3.83 -2.01
C ALA A 54 -17.04 4.06 -0.63
N CYS A 55 -15.79 4.53 -0.57
CA CYS A 55 -15.14 4.93 0.69
C CYS A 55 -15.67 6.25 1.26
N ALA A 56 -16.46 7.02 0.50
CA ALA A 56 -16.88 8.37 0.85
C ALA A 56 -15.67 9.27 1.21
N ASP A 57 -15.65 9.86 2.41
CA ASP A 57 -14.54 10.71 2.88
C ASP A 57 -13.36 9.93 3.46
N ASN A 58 -13.46 8.59 3.58
CA ASN A 58 -12.42 7.78 4.17
C ASN A 58 -11.29 7.46 3.17
N PRO A 59 -10.05 7.31 3.66
CA PRO A 59 -8.92 6.95 2.83
C PRO A 59 -9.09 5.57 2.18
N LEU A 60 -8.71 5.48 0.90
CA LEU A 60 -8.51 4.24 0.18
C LEU A 60 -7.03 3.90 0.07
N LYS A 61 -6.67 2.69 0.47
CA LYS A 61 -5.33 2.14 0.28
C LYS A 61 -5.33 1.03 -0.76
N VAL A 62 -4.58 1.22 -1.85
CA VAL A 62 -4.48 0.26 -2.94
C VAL A 62 -3.24 -0.61 -2.77
N ILE A 63 -3.45 -1.92 -2.66
CA ILE A 63 -2.38 -2.92 -2.60
C ILE A 63 -1.99 -3.28 -4.03
N LEU A 64 -0.76 -2.95 -4.43
CA LEU A 64 -0.29 -3.17 -5.80
C LEU A 64 0.09 -4.64 -6.06
N GLU A 65 0.38 -5.42 -5.02
CA GLU A 65 0.88 -6.80 -5.08
C GLU A 65 2.16 -6.89 -5.91
N THR A 66 3.17 -6.12 -5.50
CA THR A 66 4.40 -5.87 -6.26
C THR A 66 5.15 -7.13 -6.68
N GLY A 67 5.08 -8.21 -5.90
CA GLY A 67 5.67 -9.50 -6.26
C GLY A 67 5.03 -10.14 -7.50
N ALA A 68 3.74 -9.89 -7.75
CA ALA A 68 3.04 -10.38 -8.93
C ALA A 68 3.34 -9.53 -10.18
N LEU A 69 3.70 -8.25 -10.02
CA LEU A 69 4.00 -7.33 -11.12
C LEU A 69 5.36 -7.58 -11.78
N LYS A 70 6.29 -8.25 -11.11
CA LYS A 70 7.56 -8.82 -11.62
C LYS A 70 8.60 -7.83 -12.16
N SER A 71 8.30 -6.55 -12.32
CA SER A 71 9.28 -5.58 -12.84
C SER A 71 9.08 -4.19 -12.26
N ALA A 72 10.17 -3.43 -12.11
CA ALA A 72 10.14 -2.04 -11.67
C ALA A 72 9.23 -1.17 -12.55
N ILE A 73 9.19 -1.41 -13.85
CA ILE A 73 8.34 -0.67 -14.78
C ILE A 73 6.86 -0.91 -14.48
N ASN A 74 6.46 -2.17 -14.26
CA ASN A 74 5.07 -2.49 -13.91
C ASN A 74 4.70 -1.94 -12.53
N ILE A 75 5.60 -2.03 -11.55
CA ILE A 75 5.38 -1.45 -10.22
C ILE A 75 5.15 0.07 -10.32
N LYS A 76 5.99 0.78 -11.09
CA LYS A 76 5.85 2.22 -11.30
C LYS A 76 4.53 2.56 -12.00
N ARG A 77 4.17 1.83 -13.07
CA ARG A 77 2.90 2.05 -13.79
C ARG A 77 1.69 1.80 -12.89
N ALA A 78 1.70 0.71 -12.12
CA ALA A 78 0.62 0.41 -11.19
C ALA A 78 0.49 1.46 -10.08
N ALA A 79 1.63 1.96 -9.55
CA ALA A 79 1.64 3.04 -8.57
C ALA A 79 1.02 4.33 -9.13
N ILE A 80 1.44 4.75 -10.33
CA ILE A 80 0.93 5.94 -10.99
C ILE A 80 -0.57 5.79 -11.28
N LEU A 81 -0.99 4.65 -11.86
CA LEU A 81 -2.38 4.36 -12.14
C LEU A 81 -3.24 4.47 -10.87
N ALA A 82 -2.84 3.80 -9.79
CA ALA A 82 -3.58 3.81 -8.54
C ALA A 82 -3.71 5.22 -7.94
N MET A 83 -2.65 6.03 -7.98
CA MET A 83 -2.68 7.40 -7.47
C MET A 83 -3.61 8.30 -8.29
N TYR A 84 -3.58 8.21 -9.63
CA TYR A 84 -4.49 8.99 -10.48
C TYR A 84 -5.94 8.51 -10.39
N ALA A 85 -6.18 7.24 -10.10
CA ALA A 85 -7.52 6.68 -9.84
C ALA A 85 -8.04 6.97 -8.41
N GLY A 86 -7.35 7.78 -7.61
CA GLY A 86 -7.83 8.29 -6.32
C GLY A 86 -7.37 7.52 -5.08
N ALA A 87 -6.32 6.70 -5.18
CA ALA A 87 -5.72 6.10 -3.99
C ALA A 87 -5.09 7.15 -3.08
N ASP A 88 -5.42 7.14 -1.78
CA ASP A 88 -4.78 7.99 -0.75
C ASP A 88 -3.49 7.36 -0.23
N PHE A 89 -3.40 6.04 -0.31
CA PHE A 89 -2.20 5.24 0.01
C PHE A 89 -1.96 4.19 -1.07
N ILE A 90 -0.69 3.91 -1.32
CA ILE A 90 -0.28 2.69 -2.04
C ILE A 90 0.50 1.77 -1.11
N LYS A 91 0.21 0.47 -1.20
CA LYS A 91 0.79 -0.58 -0.36
C LYS A 91 1.46 -1.63 -1.23
N THR A 92 2.60 -2.15 -0.77
CA THR A 92 3.37 -3.10 -1.57
C THR A 92 2.62 -4.40 -1.82
N SER A 93 2.12 -5.05 -0.77
CA SER A 93 1.71 -6.46 -0.88
C SER A 93 0.60 -6.85 0.09
N THR A 94 -0.11 -7.92 -0.24
CA THR A 94 -1.06 -8.59 0.66
C THR A 94 -0.37 -9.42 1.74
N GLY A 95 0.85 -9.89 1.47
CA GLY A 95 1.55 -10.87 2.28
C GLY A 95 1.02 -12.31 2.11
N LYS A 96 0.24 -12.57 1.05
CA LYS A 96 -0.36 -13.88 0.74
C LYS A 96 0.30 -14.60 -0.42
N ILE A 97 1.27 -13.96 -1.08
CA ILE A 97 2.13 -14.59 -2.10
C ILE A 97 3.57 -14.65 -1.60
N GLU A 98 4.41 -15.43 -2.25
CA GLU A 98 5.78 -15.71 -1.83
C GLU A 98 6.64 -14.45 -1.77
N VAL A 99 6.61 -13.62 -2.83
CA VAL A 99 7.35 -12.35 -2.88
C VAL A 99 6.44 -11.23 -2.39
N ALA A 100 6.77 -10.65 -1.24
CA ALA A 100 6.01 -9.56 -0.64
C ALA A 100 6.76 -8.21 -0.75
N ALA A 101 6.96 -7.47 0.35
CA ALA A 101 7.69 -6.21 0.32
C ALA A 101 9.17 -6.41 0.00
N THR A 102 9.70 -5.65 -0.95
CA THR A 102 11.14 -5.56 -1.25
C THR A 102 11.59 -4.10 -1.22
N LEU A 103 12.88 -3.87 -0.93
CA LEU A 103 13.44 -2.50 -0.94
C LEU A 103 13.42 -1.90 -2.35
N GLU A 104 13.59 -2.74 -3.39
CA GLU A 104 13.46 -2.30 -4.78
C GLU A 104 12.04 -1.79 -5.06
N ALA A 105 11.01 -2.56 -4.68
CA ALA A 105 9.63 -2.13 -4.85
C ALA A 105 9.32 -0.83 -4.07
N ALA A 106 9.81 -0.73 -2.83
CA ALA A 106 9.67 0.47 -2.02
C ALA A 106 10.33 1.69 -2.67
N TYR A 107 11.55 1.53 -3.19
CA TYR A 107 12.26 2.58 -3.92
C TYR A 107 11.46 3.08 -5.13
N VAL A 108 10.96 2.15 -5.95
CA VAL A 108 10.17 2.49 -7.15
C VAL A 108 8.86 3.19 -6.79
N MET A 109 8.16 2.69 -5.78
CA MET A 109 6.89 3.28 -5.32
C MET A 109 7.10 4.67 -4.70
N CYS A 110 8.10 4.84 -3.85
CA CYS A 110 8.41 6.15 -3.25
C CYS A 110 8.84 7.16 -4.33
N THR A 111 9.61 6.72 -5.32
CA THR A 111 9.96 7.59 -6.47
C THR A 111 8.72 8.02 -7.25
N ALA A 112 7.79 7.09 -7.49
CA ALA A 112 6.53 7.42 -8.16
C ALA A 112 5.66 8.39 -7.34
N ILE A 113 5.59 8.20 -6.00
CA ILE A 113 4.91 9.13 -5.09
C ILE A 113 5.53 10.54 -5.18
N LYS A 114 6.87 10.62 -5.16
CA LYS A 114 7.57 11.90 -5.27
C LYS A 114 7.24 12.61 -6.58
N GLU A 115 7.33 11.89 -7.71
CA GLU A 115 6.99 12.44 -9.03
C GLU A 115 5.52 12.91 -9.08
N TYR A 116 4.61 12.15 -8.51
CA TYR A 116 3.20 12.50 -8.44
C TYR A 116 2.98 13.77 -7.60
N TYR A 117 3.63 13.86 -6.42
CA TYR A 117 3.58 15.04 -5.58
C TYR A 117 4.16 16.29 -6.29
N ASP A 118 5.30 16.13 -6.95
CA ASP A 118 5.95 17.23 -7.69
C ASP A 118 5.04 17.80 -8.82
N LEU A 119 4.17 16.95 -9.40
CA LEU A 119 3.23 17.33 -10.47
C LEU A 119 1.89 17.85 -9.94
N THR A 120 1.36 17.31 -8.84
CA THR A 120 -0.02 17.56 -8.41
C THR A 120 -0.13 18.32 -7.10
N GLY A 121 0.92 18.34 -6.29
CA GLY A 121 0.91 18.84 -4.91
C GLY A 121 0.17 17.95 -3.92
N THR A 122 -0.30 16.77 -4.34
CA THR A 122 -1.09 15.86 -3.51
C THR A 122 -0.20 14.84 -2.78
N PHE A 123 -0.36 14.75 -1.47
CA PHE A 123 0.33 13.75 -0.66
C PHE A 123 -0.34 12.38 -0.79
N ILE A 124 0.45 11.37 -1.10
CA ILE A 124 0.03 9.96 -1.13
C ILE A 124 0.83 9.18 -0.09
N GLY A 125 0.16 8.44 0.77
CA GLY A 125 0.83 7.62 1.77
C GLY A 125 1.46 6.36 1.18
N PHE A 126 2.52 5.87 1.83
CA PHE A 126 3.20 4.62 1.49
C PHE A 126 3.10 3.61 2.63
N LYS A 127 2.78 2.35 2.31
CA LYS A 127 2.81 1.25 3.27
C LYS A 127 3.63 0.08 2.73
N ALA A 128 4.75 -0.22 3.40
CA ALA A 128 5.48 -1.47 3.19
C ALA A 128 4.80 -2.59 3.98
N ALA A 129 4.44 -3.71 3.36
CA ALA A 129 3.76 -4.81 4.03
C ALA A 129 4.14 -6.18 3.47
N GLY A 130 4.21 -7.15 4.37
CA GLY A 130 4.54 -8.53 4.07
C GLY A 130 6.03 -8.84 4.13
N GLY A 131 6.42 -9.80 4.95
CA GLY A 131 7.79 -10.29 5.04
C GLY A 131 8.73 -9.51 5.97
N ILE A 132 8.35 -8.34 6.48
CA ILE A 132 9.17 -7.52 7.37
C ILE A 132 9.08 -8.10 8.79
N LYS A 133 10.18 -8.66 9.28
CA LYS A 133 10.19 -9.46 10.51
C LYS A 133 11.15 -8.95 11.59
N THR A 134 12.13 -8.12 11.23
CA THR A 134 13.17 -7.64 12.12
C THR A 134 13.22 -6.12 12.15
N THR A 135 13.77 -5.57 13.24
CA THR A 135 14.02 -4.14 13.39
C THR A 135 14.93 -3.60 12.28
N ALA A 136 15.96 -4.37 11.90
CA ALA A 136 16.88 -3.99 10.82
C ALA A 136 16.13 -3.83 9.49
N GLU A 137 15.29 -4.80 9.10
CA GLU A 137 14.46 -4.70 7.89
C GLU A 137 13.52 -3.48 7.95
N ALA A 138 12.94 -3.18 9.11
CA ALA A 138 12.08 -2.01 9.26
C ALA A 138 12.87 -0.70 9.07
N ILE A 139 14.10 -0.62 9.59
CA ILE A 139 15.00 0.51 9.41
C ILE A 139 15.37 0.71 7.94
N ASP A 140 15.57 -0.37 7.19
CA ASP A 140 15.85 -0.30 5.76
C ASP A 140 14.68 0.35 5.00
N PHE A 141 13.43 -0.07 5.24
CA PHE A 141 12.26 0.57 4.65
C PHE A 141 12.07 2.04 5.09
N TYR A 142 12.28 2.31 6.38
CA TYR A 142 12.28 3.68 6.91
C TYR A 142 13.30 4.55 6.18
N THR A 143 14.50 4.04 5.98
CA THR A 143 15.59 4.76 5.30
C THR A 143 15.22 5.07 3.85
N VAL A 144 14.66 4.10 3.11
CA VAL A 144 14.19 4.34 1.72
C VAL A 144 13.17 5.47 1.68
N VAL A 145 12.18 5.45 2.57
CA VAL A 145 11.14 6.49 2.60
C VAL A 145 11.75 7.85 2.94
N ARG A 146 12.60 7.93 3.96
CA ARG A 146 13.23 9.18 4.38
C ARG A 146 14.11 9.78 3.30
N GLU A 147 14.94 8.98 2.65
CA GLU A 147 15.88 9.45 1.62
C GLU A 147 15.18 9.93 0.34
N ILE A 148 14.03 9.34 -0.02
CA ILE A 148 13.32 9.69 -1.26
C ILE A 148 12.27 10.77 -1.01
N LEU A 149 11.47 10.62 0.05
CA LEU A 149 10.30 11.46 0.31
C LEU A 149 10.55 12.55 1.37
N GLY A 150 11.63 12.41 2.15
CA GLY A 150 12.01 13.37 3.20
C GLY A 150 11.39 13.08 4.56
N GLU A 151 11.88 13.81 5.58
CA GLU A 151 11.46 13.65 6.97
C GLU A 151 9.95 13.94 7.18
N ASP A 152 9.38 14.83 6.40
CA ASP A 152 7.95 15.19 6.49
C ASP A 152 7.01 14.01 6.18
N TYR A 153 7.50 12.98 5.50
CA TYR A 153 6.77 11.74 5.25
C TYR A 153 6.80 10.78 6.43
N ILE A 154 7.74 10.93 7.37
CA ILE A 154 7.89 10.03 8.51
C ILE A 154 6.86 10.37 9.59
N LYS A 155 5.60 10.10 9.28
CA LYS A 155 4.46 10.28 10.19
C LYS A 155 3.35 9.27 9.88
N GLN A 156 2.54 8.95 10.87
CA GLN A 156 1.46 7.95 10.77
C GLN A 156 0.51 8.17 9.59
N GLY A 157 0.26 9.43 9.23
CA GLY A 157 -0.62 9.79 8.12
C GLY A 157 -0.03 9.50 6.74
N LEU A 158 1.29 9.28 6.59
CA LEU A 158 1.93 9.12 5.29
C LEU A 158 2.83 7.88 5.17
N PHE A 159 3.39 7.36 6.27
CA PHE A 159 4.24 6.18 6.25
C PHE A 159 3.80 5.14 7.28
N ARG A 160 3.69 3.88 6.82
CA ARG A 160 3.34 2.74 7.68
C ARG A 160 4.10 1.49 7.28
N ILE A 161 4.34 0.62 8.26
CA ILE A 161 4.85 -0.73 8.07
C ILE A 161 3.77 -1.72 8.51
N GLY A 162 3.38 -2.61 7.61
CA GLY A 162 2.40 -3.68 7.87
C GLY A 162 3.09 -4.97 8.28
N THR A 163 2.91 -5.38 9.53
CA THR A 163 3.56 -6.57 10.10
C THR A 163 2.70 -7.16 11.21
N SER A 164 2.93 -8.44 11.55
CA SER A 164 2.21 -9.13 12.62
C SER A 164 2.96 -9.16 13.96
N ARG A 165 4.27 -8.98 13.97
CA ARG A 165 5.11 -9.18 15.20
C ARG A 165 6.16 -8.11 15.43
N LEU A 166 6.44 -7.28 14.45
CA LEU A 166 7.54 -6.33 14.50
C LEU A 166 7.39 -5.27 15.61
N ALA A 167 6.16 -4.87 15.95
CA ALA A 167 5.93 -3.86 16.97
C ALA A 167 6.56 -4.24 18.32
N ASN A 168 6.40 -5.50 18.74
CA ASN A 168 6.99 -6.00 19.98
C ASN A 168 8.52 -6.04 19.92
N LEU A 169 9.09 -6.43 18.77
CA LEU A 169 10.54 -6.42 18.56
C LEU A 169 11.13 -5.01 18.62
N LEU A 170 10.48 -4.05 17.96
CA LEU A 170 10.89 -2.64 18.02
C LEU A 170 10.88 -2.10 19.45
N VAL A 171 9.83 -2.41 20.21
CA VAL A 171 9.74 -1.99 21.61
C VAL A 171 10.82 -2.69 22.45
N SER A 172 11.05 -4.00 22.24
CA SER A 172 12.11 -4.74 22.94
C SER A 172 13.49 -4.13 22.68
N ASP A 173 13.78 -3.81 21.41
CA ASP A 173 15.07 -3.20 21.04
C ASP A 173 15.25 -1.79 21.63
N ILE A 174 14.17 -1.01 21.73
CA ILE A 174 14.20 0.34 22.35
C ILE A 174 14.42 0.25 23.86
N LEU A 175 13.76 -0.70 24.53
CA LEU A 175 13.84 -0.84 25.98
C LEU A 175 15.05 -1.65 26.44
N GLY A 176 15.68 -2.43 25.54
CA GLY A 176 16.76 -3.36 25.86
C GLY A 176 16.30 -4.58 26.67
N GLU A 177 15.01 -4.93 26.60
CA GLU A 177 14.41 -6.06 27.31
C GLU A 177 13.33 -6.74 26.46
N ASP A 178 13.10 -8.04 26.68
CA ASP A 178 12.08 -8.81 25.98
C ASP A 178 10.67 -8.37 26.36
N VAL A 179 9.95 -7.76 25.42
CA VAL A 179 8.54 -7.41 25.56
C VAL A 179 7.66 -8.57 25.11
N LYS A 180 6.81 -9.06 26.01
CA LYS A 180 5.86 -10.14 25.69
C LYS A 180 4.85 -9.67 24.66
N PRO A 181 4.47 -10.54 23.69
CA PRO A 181 3.42 -10.23 22.71
C PRO A 181 2.10 -9.86 23.41
N PHE A 182 1.40 -8.90 22.84
CA PHE A 182 0.04 -8.58 23.26
C PHE A 182 -0.92 -9.69 22.93
#